data_e3ca728f0749a2ae29467548e39614de
#
_entry.id   e3ca728f0749a2ae29467548e39614de
#
_cell.length_a   1.000
_cell.length_b   1.000
_cell.length_c   1.000
_cell.angle_alpha   90.00
_cell.angle_beta   90.00
_cell.angle_gamma   90.00
#
_symmetry.space_group_name_H-M   'P 1'
#
loop_
_entity.id
_entity.type
_entity.pdbx_description
1 polymer ?
#
loop_
_entity_poly.entity_id
_entity_poly.type
_entity_poly.pdbx_seq_one_letter_code
_entity_poly.pdbx_strand_id
1 'polypeptide(L)'
;MYLVYTIFISVLIYPVSGHWTWGGGWLMNGEAGSFMMETFGTTFHDFAGSTIVHSVGGWIALVGAAILGPRIGKYGKDGKSRAIPGHNLTIAALGVFILWFGWFGFNPGSQLAAATTDDARAISHVFLTTNLAACAGGFFALAVSWMKYGKPSLSLTLNGILAGLVGITAGCDMVSPFGAVIIGTICGILMIYSVEFIDRTLKIDDPVGASSVHGVCGFTGTILTGLFSTSEGLFYGAGWSFLGAQVFGALVVGAWAAGMGFIIFKGLDKIHGLRVSKRVEEEGLDIYEHGESAYGA
;
A
#
# COMPACT_ATOMS: atom_id res chain seq x y z
N MET A 1 -9.70 -17.20 12.72
CA MET A 1 -8.82 -16.09 13.16
C MET A 1 -8.93 -14.84 12.30
N TYR A 2 -9.09 -14.96 10.98
CA TYR A 2 -9.22 -13.82 10.07
C TYR A 2 -10.25 -12.77 10.55
N LEU A 3 -11.48 -13.19 10.80
CA LEU A 3 -12.56 -12.30 11.28
C LEU A 3 -12.21 -11.60 12.59
N VAL A 4 -11.49 -12.27 13.49
CA VAL A 4 -11.14 -11.72 14.79
C VAL A 4 -10.17 -10.55 14.66
N TYR A 5 -9.04 -10.73 13.94
CA TYR A 5 -8.10 -9.61 13.79
C TYR A 5 -8.66 -8.49 12.91
N THR A 6 -9.56 -8.80 11.97
CA THR A 6 -10.24 -7.80 11.16
C THR A 6 -11.09 -6.85 12.03
N ILE A 7 -11.73 -7.35 13.07
CA ILE A 7 -12.46 -6.50 14.03
C ILE A 7 -11.52 -5.46 14.67
N PHE A 8 -10.36 -5.90 15.16
CA PHE A 8 -9.38 -4.97 15.75
C PHE A 8 -8.85 -3.95 14.76
N ILE A 9 -8.58 -4.37 13.53
CA ILE A 9 -8.13 -3.46 12.47
C ILE A 9 -9.21 -2.42 12.18
N SER A 10 -10.47 -2.85 12.00
CA SER A 10 -11.57 -2.00 11.58
C SER A 10 -12.12 -1.09 12.69
N VAL A 11 -12.03 -1.52 13.96
CA VAL A 11 -12.60 -0.76 15.08
C VAL A 11 -11.54 0.08 15.81
N LEU A 12 -10.28 -0.33 15.77
CA LEU A 12 -9.22 0.32 16.54
C LEU A 12 -8.13 0.92 15.66
N ILE A 13 -7.44 0.13 14.84
CA ILE A 13 -6.23 0.63 14.16
C ILE A 13 -6.59 1.68 13.13
N TYR A 14 -7.47 1.34 12.20
CA TYR A 14 -7.83 2.21 11.08
C TYR A 14 -8.59 3.48 11.50
N PRO A 15 -9.62 3.42 12.36
CA PRO A 15 -10.34 4.63 12.76
C PRO A 15 -9.47 5.64 13.51
N VAL A 16 -8.52 5.18 14.32
CA VAL A 16 -7.62 6.07 15.05
C VAL A 16 -6.72 6.84 14.09
N SER A 17 -6.03 6.15 13.17
CA SER A 17 -5.18 6.81 12.17
C SER A 17 -5.99 7.66 11.18
N GLY A 18 -7.18 7.20 10.79
CA GLY A 18 -8.10 7.95 9.95
C GLY A 18 -8.58 9.25 10.60
N HIS A 19 -8.90 9.20 11.90
CA HIS A 19 -9.26 10.39 12.66
C HIS A 19 -8.11 11.41 12.73
N TRP A 20 -6.87 10.96 12.93
CA TRP A 20 -5.70 11.86 12.97
C TRP A 20 -5.56 12.74 11.72
N THR A 21 -5.98 12.23 10.58
CA THR A 21 -5.84 12.89 9.28
C THR A 21 -7.16 13.45 8.77
N TRP A 22 -8.22 12.63 8.66
CA TRP A 22 -9.47 13.03 8.00
C TRP A 22 -10.58 13.44 8.97
N GLY A 23 -10.45 13.06 10.23
CA GLY A 23 -11.45 13.33 11.26
C GLY A 23 -11.22 14.61 12.07
N GLY A 24 -10.42 15.55 11.57
CA GLY A 24 -10.06 16.77 12.30
C GLY A 24 -9.02 16.55 13.40
N GLY A 25 -8.29 15.42 13.35
CA GLY A 25 -7.26 15.09 14.34
C GLY A 25 -5.97 15.88 14.17
N TRP A 26 -5.02 15.60 15.03
CA TRP A 26 -3.83 16.41 15.26
C TRP A 26 -2.85 16.52 14.08
N LEU A 27 -2.83 15.54 13.15
CA LEU A 27 -1.99 15.61 11.95
C LEU A 27 -2.51 16.62 10.91
N MET A 28 -3.81 16.90 10.90
CA MET A 28 -4.45 17.82 9.97
C MET A 28 -4.97 19.11 10.65
N ASN A 29 -4.66 19.31 11.93
CA ASN A 29 -5.04 20.54 12.62
C ASN A 29 -4.18 21.71 12.17
N GLY A 30 -4.76 22.62 11.38
CA GLY A 30 -4.14 23.85 10.87
C GLY A 30 -4.31 25.08 11.75
N GLU A 31 -4.84 24.93 12.96
CA GLU A 31 -5.00 26.06 13.89
C GLU A 31 -3.65 26.57 14.39
N ALA A 32 -3.56 27.89 14.60
CA ALA A 32 -2.39 28.50 15.22
C ALA A 32 -2.15 27.91 16.62
N GLY A 33 -0.92 27.54 16.92
CA GLY A 33 -0.59 26.85 18.18
C GLY A 33 -0.76 25.35 18.17
N SER A 34 -1.25 24.74 17.08
CA SER A 34 -1.26 23.29 16.94
C SER A 34 0.15 22.74 16.68
N PHE A 35 0.37 21.48 17.09
CA PHE A 35 1.69 20.83 16.94
C PHE A 35 2.23 20.88 15.50
N MET A 36 1.39 20.59 14.51
CA MET A 36 1.82 20.58 13.11
C MET A 36 2.19 21.98 12.61
N MET A 37 1.39 23.00 12.96
CA MET A 37 1.65 24.38 12.55
C MET A 37 2.89 24.96 13.26
N GLU A 38 3.11 24.66 14.53
CA GLU A 38 4.31 25.13 15.26
C GLU A 38 5.59 24.43 14.79
N THR A 39 5.49 23.13 14.42
CA THR A 39 6.66 22.34 14.06
C THR A 39 7.04 22.49 12.60
N PHE A 40 6.06 22.47 11.70
CA PHE A 40 6.27 22.42 10.25
C PHE A 40 5.72 23.65 9.52
N GLY A 41 4.86 24.45 10.13
CA GLY A 41 4.15 25.56 9.46
C GLY A 41 3.08 25.10 8.45
N THR A 42 2.76 23.81 8.41
CA THR A 42 1.76 23.19 7.54
C THR A 42 1.26 21.90 8.15
N THR A 43 0.23 21.29 7.55
CA THR A 43 -0.37 20.04 8.01
C THR A 43 0.06 18.84 7.15
N PHE A 44 -0.19 17.64 7.67
CA PHE A 44 -0.04 16.40 6.90
C PHE A 44 -1.19 16.26 5.88
N HIS A 45 -0.86 15.89 4.66
CA HIS A 45 -1.84 15.68 3.58
C HIS A 45 -1.79 14.25 3.05
N ASP A 46 -2.92 13.60 3.00
CA ASP A 46 -3.12 12.29 2.36
C ASP A 46 -4.52 12.26 1.76
N PHE A 47 -4.65 12.64 0.47
CA PHE A 47 -5.95 12.89 -0.16
C PHE A 47 -6.87 11.68 -0.10
N ALA A 48 -6.41 10.53 -0.59
CA ALA A 48 -7.23 9.34 -0.66
C ALA A 48 -6.64 8.13 0.10
N GLY A 49 -5.44 8.24 0.70
CA GLY A 49 -4.96 7.22 1.63
C GLY A 49 -3.74 6.41 1.20
N SER A 50 -2.71 7.01 0.56
CA SER A 50 -1.44 6.30 0.37
C SER A 50 -0.88 5.80 1.70
N THR A 51 -0.90 6.64 2.74
CA THR A 51 -0.48 6.26 4.09
C THR A 51 -1.63 5.67 4.90
N ILE A 52 -2.75 6.42 5.03
CA ILE A 52 -3.82 6.10 5.98
C ILE A 52 -4.54 4.79 5.63
N VAL A 53 -4.64 4.44 4.36
CA VAL A 53 -5.26 3.18 3.92
C VAL A 53 -4.19 2.15 3.58
N HIS A 54 -3.39 2.46 2.55
CA HIS A 54 -2.49 1.47 1.95
C HIS A 54 -1.29 1.18 2.83
N SER A 55 -0.60 2.19 3.35
CA SER A 55 0.57 1.98 4.19
C SER A 55 0.20 1.32 5.52
N VAL A 56 -0.93 1.71 6.12
CA VAL A 56 -1.49 1.03 7.31
C VAL A 56 -1.69 -0.46 7.02
N GLY A 57 -2.41 -0.80 5.95
CA GLY A 57 -2.63 -2.20 5.57
C GLY A 57 -1.34 -2.95 5.26
N GLY A 58 -0.40 -2.33 4.55
CA GLY A 58 0.87 -2.93 4.16
C GLY A 58 1.81 -3.22 5.33
N TRP A 59 1.89 -2.32 6.31
CA TRP A 59 2.70 -2.57 7.53
C TRP A 59 2.08 -3.62 8.43
N ILE A 60 0.76 -3.62 8.58
CA ILE A 60 0.05 -4.69 9.30
C ILE A 60 0.28 -6.03 8.60
N ALA A 61 0.20 -6.08 7.27
CA ALA A 61 0.46 -7.30 6.50
C ALA A 61 1.89 -7.81 6.67
N LEU A 62 2.90 -6.93 6.66
CA LEU A 62 4.30 -7.29 6.90
C LEU A 62 4.50 -7.93 8.27
N VAL A 63 3.95 -7.30 9.30
CA VAL A 63 4.02 -7.81 10.68
C VAL A 63 3.29 -9.14 10.80
N GLY A 64 2.09 -9.24 10.21
CA GLY A 64 1.30 -10.47 10.20
C GLY A 64 2.05 -11.63 9.51
N ALA A 65 2.63 -11.38 8.34
CA ALA A 65 3.42 -12.37 7.61
C ALA A 65 4.67 -12.81 8.39
N ALA A 66 5.35 -11.88 9.06
CA ALA A 66 6.51 -12.16 9.89
C ALA A 66 6.16 -13.06 11.10
N ILE A 67 5.01 -12.81 11.75
CA ILE A 67 4.55 -13.60 12.90
C ILE A 67 4.03 -14.98 12.47
N LEU A 68 3.28 -15.05 11.37
CA LEU A 68 2.73 -16.30 10.84
C LEU A 68 3.84 -17.25 10.36
N GLY A 69 4.93 -16.69 9.86
CA GLY A 69 6.05 -17.43 9.31
C GLY A 69 5.82 -17.90 7.86
N PRO A 70 6.86 -18.39 7.20
CA PRO A 70 6.81 -18.74 5.79
C PRO A 70 5.99 -20.00 5.53
N ARG A 71 5.35 -20.06 4.36
CA ARG A 71 4.67 -21.26 3.86
C ARG A 71 5.63 -22.46 3.74
N ILE A 72 5.10 -23.66 3.85
CA ILE A 72 5.87 -24.89 3.69
C ILE A 72 6.59 -24.89 2.33
N GLY A 73 7.90 -25.12 2.34
CA GLY A 73 8.72 -25.17 1.13
C GLY A 73 9.15 -23.80 0.56
N LYS A 74 8.74 -22.68 1.16
CA LYS A 74 9.12 -21.33 0.70
C LYS A 74 10.63 -21.11 0.74
N TYR A 75 11.28 -21.54 1.79
CA TYR A 75 12.74 -21.48 1.91
C TYR A 75 13.34 -22.88 1.95
N GLY A 76 14.37 -23.09 1.13
CA GLY A 76 15.11 -24.36 1.11
C GLY A 76 16.00 -24.54 2.34
N LYS A 77 16.55 -25.76 2.50
CA LYS A 77 17.55 -26.04 3.55
C LYS A 77 18.81 -25.18 3.41
N ASP A 78 19.08 -24.70 2.20
CA ASP A 78 20.16 -23.76 1.86
C ASP A 78 19.80 -22.30 2.17
N GLY A 79 18.64 -22.05 2.74
CA GLY A 79 18.11 -20.70 3.06
C GLY A 79 17.69 -19.89 1.84
N LYS A 80 17.70 -20.46 0.62
CA LYS A 80 17.26 -19.73 -0.57
C LYS A 80 15.74 -19.71 -0.69
N SER A 81 15.22 -18.55 -1.10
CA SER A 81 13.81 -18.39 -1.42
C SER A 81 13.44 -19.19 -2.67
N ARG A 82 12.30 -19.85 -2.63
CA ARG A 82 11.69 -20.58 -3.74
C ARG A 82 10.40 -19.91 -4.16
N ALA A 83 10.16 -19.82 -5.47
CA ALA A 83 8.93 -19.31 -5.98
C ALA A 83 7.79 -20.32 -5.70
N ILE A 84 6.69 -19.81 -5.13
CA ILE A 84 5.41 -20.52 -5.06
C ILE A 84 4.45 -19.74 -5.96
N PRO A 85 4.28 -20.15 -7.24
CA PRO A 85 3.48 -19.41 -8.19
C PRO A 85 2.01 -19.41 -7.81
N GLY A 86 1.29 -18.33 -8.16
CA GLY A 86 -0.16 -18.29 -8.08
C GLY A 86 -0.79 -19.33 -9.02
N HIS A 87 -1.95 -19.83 -8.65
CA HIS A 87 -2.62 -20.90 -9.39
C HIS A 87 -3.20 -20.43 -10.74
N ASN A 88 -3.54 -19.15 -10.89
CA ASN A 88 -4.12 -18.61 -12.13
C ASN A 88 -3.76 -17.14 -12.35
N LEU A 89 -2.75 -16.91 -13.18
CA LEU A 89 -2.30 -15.55 -13.50
C LEU A 89 -3.28 -14.75 -14.37
N THR A 90 -4.11 -15.43 -15.16
CA THR A 90 -5.14 -14.74 -15.98
C THR A 90 -6.22 -14.14 -15.10
N ILE A 91 -6.70 -14.89 -14.11
CA ILE A 91 -7.66 -14.38 -13.11
C ILE A 91 -7.02 -13.27 -12.28
N ALA A 92 -5.74 -13.40 -11.90
CA ALA A 92 -5.02 -12.33 -11.21
C ALA A 92 -4.95 -11.04 -12.04
N ALA A 93 -4.69 -11.16 -13.36
CA ALA A 93 -4.70 -9.99 -14.26
C ALA A 93 -6.09 -9.35 -14.31
N LEU A 94 -7.15 -10.14 -14.48
CA LEU A 94 -8.54 -9.64 -14.42
C LEU A 94 -8.80 -8.90 -13.09
N GLY A 95 -8.36 -9.47 -11.98
CA GLY A 95 -8.49 -8.85 -10.65
C GLY A 95 -7.82 -7.48 -10.58
N VAL A 96 -6.63 -7.33 -11.16
CA VAL A 96 -5.93 -6.03 -11.19
C VAL A 96 -6.66 -5.02 -12.07
N PHE A 97 -7.23 -5.42 -13.22
CA PHE A 97 -8.05 -4.50 -14.03
C PHE A 97 -9.33 -4.06 -13.30
N ILE A 98 -9.96 -4.95 -12.55
CA ILE A 98 -11.13 -4.61 -11.72
C ILE A 98 -10.71 -3.63 -10.60
N LEU A 99 -9.57 -3.85 -9.95
CA LEU A 99 -9.01 -2.94 -8.95
C LEU A 99 -8.68 -1.57 -9.56
N TRP A 100 -8.07 -1.54 -10.75
CA TRP A 100 -7.77 -0.29 -11.45
C TRP A 100 -9.04 0.49 -11.78
N PHE A 101 -10.04 -0.18 -12.30
CA PHE A 101 -11.35 0.42 -12.52
C PHE A 101 -11.96 0.96 -11.21
N GLY A 102 -11.91 0.17 -10.14
CA GLY A 102 -12.35 0.59 -8.80
C GLY A 102 -11.59 1.81 -8.26
N TRP A 103 -10.32 1.97 -8.66
CA TRP A 103 -9.51 3.13 -8.25
C TRP A 103 -10.01 4.45 -8.80
N PHE A 104 -10.70 4.43 -9.92
CA PHE A 104 -11.42 5.60 -10.45
C PHE A 104 -12.65 5.98 -9.60
N GLY A 105 -13.15 5.08 -8.77
CA GLY A 105 -14.09 5.42 -7.69
C GLY A 105 -13.37 5.81 -6.40
N PHE A 106 -12.19 5.24 -6.14
CA PHE A 106 -11.44 5.46 -4.91
C PHE A 106 -10.82 6.87 -4.84
N ASN A 107 -9.91 7.21 -5.75
CA ASN A 107 -9.25 8.51 -5.75
C ASN A 107 -10.19 9.66 -6.13
N PRO A 108 -10.86 9.68 -7.28
CA PRO A 108 -11.80 10.74 -7.63
C PRO A 108 -12.98 10.88 -6.66
N GLY A 109 -13.44 9.77 -6.08
CA GLY A 109 -14.49 9.78 -5.07
C GLY A 109 -14.09 10.47 -3.77
N SER A 110 -12.78 10.55 -3.49
CA SER A 110 -12.24 11.26 -2.32
C SER A 110 -12.35 12.79 -2.42
N GLN A 111 -12.78 13.33 -3.56
CA GLN A 111 -13.20 14.74 -3.69
C GLN A 111 -14.43 15.07 -2.81
N LEU A 112 -15.27 14.06 -2.51
CA LEU A 112 -16.45 14.14 -1.64
C LEU A 112 -17.49 15.16 -2.07
N ALA A 113 -17.35 15.79 -3.23
CA ALA A 113 -18.25 16.78 -3.82
C ALA A 113 -18.24 16.66 -5.35
N ALA A 114 -19.40 16.86 -5.99
CA ALA A 114 -19.56 16.80 -7.44
C ALA A 114 -20.62 17.82 -7.95
N ALA A 115 -20.90 18.86 -7.17
CA ALA A 115 -22.01 19.77 -7.46
C ALA A 115 -21.60 20.97 -8.33
N THR A 116 -20.31 21.30 -8.37
CA THR A 116 -19.79 22.49 -9.06
C THR A 116 -18.90 22.15 -10.24
N THR A 117 -18.64 23.12 -11.12
CA THR A 117 -17.66 22.99 -12.20
C THR A 117 -16.24 22.77 -11.65
N ASP A 118 -15.92 23.35 -10.50
CA ASP A 118 -14.60 23.17 -9.88
C ASP A 118 -14.45 21.77 -9.29
N ASP A 119 -15.48 21.18 -8.70
CA ASP A 119 -15.48 19.77 -8.32
C ASP A 119 -15.26 18.87 -9.54
N ALA A 120 -15.95 19.14 -10.64
CA ALA A 120 -15.79 18.36 -11.86
C ALA A 120 -14.36 18.45 -12.44
N ARG A 121 -13.71 19.62 -12.36
CA ARG A 121 -12.31 19.82 -12.75
C ARG A 121 -11.36 19.05 -11.82
N ALA A 122 -11.56 19.15 -10.51
CA ALA A 122 -10.77 18.41 -9.53
C ALA A 122 -10.89 16.89 -9.74
N ILE A 123 -12.11 16.37 -9.88
CA ILE A 123 -12.37 14.96 -10.20
C ILE A 123 -11.64 14.56 -11.49
N SER A 124 -11.74 15.36 -12.55
CA SER A 124 -11.09 15.07 -13.84
C SER A 124 -9.56 15.05 -13.72
N HIS A 125 -8.99 15.98 -12.94
CA HIS A 125 -7.56 16.01 -12.66
C HIS A 125 -7.11 14.74 -11.91
N VAL A 126 -7.84 14.35 -10.87
CA VAL A 126 -7.55 13.15 -10.08
C VAL A 126 -7.65 11.87 -10.92
N PHE A 127 -8.62 11.79 -11.83
CA PHE A 127 -8.69 10.69 -12.82
C PHE A 127 -7.41 10.60 -13.66
N LEU A 128 -6.99 11.74 -14.20
CA LEU A 128 -5.81 11.81 -15.07
C LEU A 128 -4.54 11.40 -14.33
N THR A 129 -4.25 12.00 -13.18
CA THR A 129 -3.05 11.72 -12.39
C THR A 129 -3.01 10.27 -11.92
N THR A 130 -4.14 9.74 -11.47
CA THR A 130 -4.30 8.34 -11.05
C THR A 130 -3.97 7.38 -12.20
N ASN A 131 -4.55 7.62 -13.39
CA ASN A 131 -4.31 6.77 -14.56
C ASN A 131 -2.86 6.82 -15.05
N LEU A 132 -2.27 8.01 -15.10
CA LEU A 132 -0.89 8.19 -15.53
C LEU A 132 0.10 7.47 -14.60
N ALA A 133 -0.09 7.55 -13.29
CA ALA A 133 0.75 6.86 -12.33
C ALA A 133 0.62 5.33 -12.44
N ALA A 134 -0.58 4.81 -12.65
CA ALA A 134 -0.82 3.39 -12.87
C ALA A 134 -0.09 2.87 -14.13
N CYS A 135 -0.25 3.58 -15.25
CA CYS A 135 0.42 3.26 -16.51
C CYS A 135 1.95 3.28 -16.37
N ALA A 136 2.49 4.33 -15.74
CA ALA A 136 3.92 4.48 -15.52
C ALA A 136 4.46 3.36 -14.61
N GLY A 137 3.80 3.09 -13.49
CA GLY A 137 4.18 2.02 -12.56
C GLY A 137 4.21 0.65 -13.22
N GLY A 138 3.19 0.31 -13.99
CA GLY A 138 3.13 -0.94 -14.75
C GLY A 138 4.21 -1.04 -15.83
N PHE A 139 4.39 0.01 -16.63
CA PHE A 139 5.39 0.05 -17.70
C PHE A 139 6.81 -0.11 -17.14
N PHE A 140 7.18 0.64 -16.13
CA PHE A 140 8.53 0.57 -15.57
C PHE A 140 8.78 -0.72 -14.79
N ALA A 141 7.78 -1.27 -14.11
CA ALA A 141 7.89 -2.59 -13.51
C ALA A 141 8.07 -3.70 -14.55
N LEU A 142 7.36 -3.63 -15.69
CA LEU A 142 7.58 -4.53 -16.82
C LEU A 142 8.99 -4.40 -17.35
N ALA A 143 9.46 -3.19 -17.65
CA ALA A 143 10.78 -2.93 -18.20
C ALA A 143 11.90 -3.42 -17.26
N VAL A 144 11.83 -3.07 -15.98
CA VAL A 144 12.83 -3.48 -14.97
C VAL A 144 12.82 -5.00 -14.77
N SER A 145 11.64 -5.63 -14.68
CA SER A 145 11.57 -7.08 -14.57
C SER A 145 12.17 -7.79 -15.78
N TRP A 146 11.92 -7.25 -16.97
CA TRP A 146 12.49 -7.78 -18.21
C TRP A 146 14.01 -7.67 -18.24
N MET A 147 14.55 -6.50 -17.95
CA MET A 147 16.00 -6.28 -17.88
C MET A 147 16.68 -7.17 -16.85
N LYS A 148 16.03 -7.34 -15.69
CA LYS A 148 16.62 -8.04 -14.54
C LYS A 148 16.54 -9.56 -14.65
N TYR A 149 15.45 -10.10 -15.21
CA TYR A 149 15.21 -11.54 -15.27
C TYR A 149 15.24 -12.13 -16.67
N GLY A 150 15.51 -11.32 -17.68
CA GLY A 150 15.58 -11.74 -19.09
C GLY A 150 14.22 -11.95 -19.76
N LYS A 151 13.13 -11.92 -18.99
CA LYS A 151 11.74 -12.01 -19.46
C LYS A 151 10.84 -11.10 -18.63
N PRO A 152 9.81 -10.48 -19.23
CA PRO A 152 8.85 -9.68 -18.48
C PRO A 152 8.03 -10.58 -17.56
N SER A 153 7.85 -10.16 -16.31
CA SER A 153 7.04 -10.87 -15.33
C SER A 153 5.64 -10.26 -15.27
N LEU A 154 4.61 -11.06 -15.59
CA LEU A 154 3.24 -10.59 -15.50
C LEU A 154 2.86 -10.17 -14.07
N SER A 155 3.19 -10.98 -13.06
CA SER A 155 2.86 -10.67 -11.67
C SER A 155 3.54 -9.38 -11.17
N LEU A 156 4.81 -9.14 -11.54
CA LEU A 156 5.49 -7.90 -11.20
C LEU A 156 4.94 -6.70 -11.97
N THR A 157 4.54 -6.88 -13.23
CA THR A 157 3.88 -5.82 -14.01
C THR A 157 2.55 -5.42 -13.38
N LEU A 158 1.73 -6.40 -12.99
CA LEU A 158 0.46 -6.18 -12.31
C LEU A 158 0.65 -5.47 -10.97
N ASN A 159 1.61 -5.90 -10.17
CA ASN A 159 1.98 -5.22 -8.93
C ASN A 159 2.54 -3.81 -9.18
N GLY A 160 3.21 -3.58 -10.31
CA GLY A 160 3.69 -2.26 -10.73
C GLY A 160 2.54 -1.29 -11.01
N ILE A 161 1.47 -1.75 -11.66
CA ILE A 161 0.24 -0.97 -11.83
C ILE A 161 -0.32 -0.56 -10.46
N LEU A 162 -0.47 -1.53 -9.56
CA LEU A 162 -0.97 -1.26 -8.21
C LEU A 162 -0.04 -0.35 -7.40
N ALA A 163 1.28 -0.52 -7.53
CA ALA A 163 2.26 0.34 -6.86
C ALA A 163 2.17 1.80 -7.33
N GLY A 164 1.95 2.03 -8.63
CA GLY A 164 1.69 3.35 -9.18
C GLY A 164 0.39 3.96 -8.65
N LEU A 165 -0.69 3.17 -8.62
CA LEU A 165 -1.97 3.56 -8.05
C LEU A 165 -1.85 3.94 -6.57
N VAL A 166 -1.22 3.09 -5.76
CA VAL A 166 -0.99 3.33 -4.33
C VAL A 166 -0.12 4.57 -4.10
N GLY A 167 0.96 4.72 -4.86
CA GLY A 167 1.89 5.83 -4.68
C GLY A 167 1.29 7.19 -4.98
N ILE A 168 0.39 7.28 -5.95
CA ILE A 168 -0.24 8.55 -6.32
C ILE A 168 -1.39 8.96 -5.40
N THR A 169 -1.93 8.02 -4.64
CA THR A 169 -3.18 8.18 -3.88
C THR A 169 -3.13 9.32 -2.85
N ALA A 170 -1.96 9.65 -2.27
CA ALA A 170 -1.83 10.77 -1.32
C ALA A 170 -1.90 12.15 -1.97
N GLY A 171 -1.38 12.28 -3.20
CA GLY A 171 -1.18 13.58 -3.84
C GLY A 171 -1.84 13.71 -5.21
N CYS A 172 -2.76 12.80 -5.57
CA CYS A 172 -3.40 12.80 -6.88
C CYS A 172 -4.17 14.09 -7.21
N ASP A 173 -4.57 14.85 -6.20
CA ASP A 173 -5.26 16.15 -6.27
C ASP A 173 -4.30 17.31 -6.49
N MET A 174 -3.05 17.23 -6.03
CA MET A 174 -2.13 18.36 -5.95
C MET A 174 -0.84 18.23 -6.76
N VAL A 175 -0.58 17.09 -7.41
CA VAL A 175 0.58 16.95 -8.29
C VAL A 175 0.23 17.20 -9.75
N SER A 176 1.21 17.65 -10.55
CA SER A 176 1.02 17.79 -11.99
C SER A 176 0.91 16.40 -12.68
N PRO A 177 0.33 16.30 -13.89
CA PRO A 177 0.34 15.06 -14.68
C PRO A 177 1.74 14.47 -14.87
N PHE A 178 2.75 15.31 -15.06
CA PHE A 178 4.15 14.88 -15.16
C PHE A 178 4.68 14.35 -13.82
N GLY A 179 4.36 15.02 -12.71
CA GLY A 179 4.66 14.53 -11.36
C GLY A 179 4.05 13.16 -11.09
N ALA A 180 2.82 12.93 -11.54
CA ALA A 180 2.16 11.63 -11.40
C ALA A 180 2.89 10.52 -12.16
N VAL A 181 3.39 10.78 -13.37
CA VAL A 181 4.23 9.83 -14.13
C VAL A 181 5.51 9.50 -13.35
N ILE A 182 6.18 10.49 -12.77
CA ILE A 182 7.40 10.27 -11.98
C ILE A 182 7.10 9.44 -10.72
N ILE A 183 6.06 9.78 -9.99
CA ILE A 183 5.63 9.04 -8.78
C ILE A 183 5.33 7.58 -9.12
N GLY A 184 4.55 7.33 -10.16
CA GLY A 184 4.23 5.99 -10.63
C GLY A 184 5.48 5.20 -11.04
N THR A 185 6.41 5.84 -11.76
CA THR A 185 7.69 5.26 -12.16
C THR A 185 8.52 4.84 -10.94
N ILE A 186 8.71 5.74 -9.98
CA ILE A 186 9.49 5.47 -8.77
C ILE A 186 8.86 4.30 -7.99
N CYS A 187 7.54 4.33 -7.78
CA CYS A 187 6.84 3.28 -7.03
C CYS A 187 6.89 1.94 -7.76
N GLY A 188 6.71 1.89 -9.07
CA GLY A 188 6.80 0.67 -9.86
C GLY A 188 8.19 0.01 -9.80
N ILE A 189 9.24 0.80 -9.86
CA ILE A 189 10.63 0.32 -9.72
C ILE A 189 10.91 -0.12 -8.28
N LEU A 190 10.59 0.71 -7.31
CA LEU A 190 10.84 0.46 -5.90
C LEU A 190 10.14 -0.82 -5.41
N MET A 191 8.93 -1.07 -5.87
CA MET A 191 8.15 -2.27 -5.54
C MET A 191 8.94 -3.54 -5.86
N ILE A 192 9.60 -3.64 -7.03
CA ILE A 192 10.37 -4.84 -7.41
C ILE A 192 11.52 -5.09 -6.44
N TYR A 193 12.29 -4.07 -6.11
CA TYR A 193 13.41 -4.21 -5.17
C TYR A 193 12.94 -4.47 -3.75
N SER A 194 11.82 -3.89 -3.35
CA SER A 194 11.19 -4.13 -2.05
C SER A 194 10.72 -5.58 -1.89
N VAL A 195 10.04 -6.13 -2.90
CA VAL A 195 9.62 -7.55 -2.89
C VAL A 195 10.83 -8.46 -2.71
N GLU A 196 11.92 -8.23 -3.44
CA GLU A 196 13.13 -9.03 -3.29
C GLU A 196 13.79 -8.86 -1.92
N PHE A 197 13.84 -7.66 -1.40
CA PHE A 197 14.42 -7.36 -0.10
C PHE A 197 13.63 -8.05 1.02
N ILE A 198 12.30 -7.95 1.01
CA ILE A 198 11.43 -8.60 2.00
C ILE A 198 11.57 -10.13 1.92
N ASP A 199 11.51 -10.68 0.71
CA ASP A 199 11.58 -12.14 0.52
C ASP A 199 12.98 -12.71 0.77
N ARG A 200 14.03 -12.12 0.18
CA ARG A 200 15.37 -12.72 0.17
C ARG A 200 16.22 -12.31 1.37
N THR A 201 16.06 -11.08 1.87
CA THR A 201 16.89 -10.55 2.95
C THR A 201 16.19 -10.67 4.29
N LEU A 202 14.96 -10.19 4.42
CA LEU A 202 14.21 -10.28 5.67
C LEU A 202 13.64 -11.69 5.90
N LYS A 203 13.54 -12.52 4.86
CA LYS A 203 12.96 -13.87 4.92
C LYS A 203 11.51 -13.85 5.41
N ILE A 204 10.77 -12.85 5.02
CA ILE A 204 9.33 -12.75 5.30
C ILE A 204 8.59 -13.18 4.03
N ASP A 205 7.75 -14.21 4.17
CA ASP A 205 6.94 -14.71 3.05
C ASP A 205 5.69 -13.86 2.89
N ASP A 206 5.77 -12.86 2.01
CA ASP A 206 4.64 -12.05 1.55
C ASP A 206 4.15 -12.62 0.20
N PRO A 207 3.07 -13.40 0.17
CA PRO A 207 2.69 -14.20 -0.99
C PRO A 207 2.41 -13.39 -2.26
N VAL A 208 1.91 -12.18 -2.11
CA VAL A 208 1.45 -11.34 -3.22
C VAL A 208 2.21 -10.02 -3.32
N GLY A 209 3.18 -9.76 -2.44
CA GLY A 209 3.90 -8.50 -2.40
C GLY A 209 3.09 -7.35 -1.80
N ALA A 210 2.09 -7.65 -0.96
CA ALA A 210 1.21 -6.65 -0.37
C ALA A 210 1.97 -5.60 0.45
N SER A 211 2.97 -6.04 1.23
CA SER A 211 3.79 -5.12 2.03
C SER A 211 4.60 -4.16 1.15
N SER A 212 5.10 -4.63 0.00
CA SER A 212 5.84 -3.80 -0.94
C SER A 212 4.93 -2.82 -1.68
N VAL A 213 3.80 -3.30 -2.20
CA VAL A 213 2.84 -2.47 -2.95
C VAL A 213 2.17 -1.46 -2.04
N HIS A 214 1.62 -1.89 -0.91
CA HIS A 214 0.82 -1.02 -0.04
C HIS A 214 1.66 -0.34 1.05
N GLY A 215 2.53 -1.07 1.75
CA GLY A 215 3.37 -0.52 2.82
C GLY A 215 4.43 0.43 2.28
N VAL A 216 5.35 -0.10 1.47
CA VAL A 216 6.50 0.65 0.99
C VAL A 216 6.10 1.73 -0.03
N CYS A 217 5.28 1.39 -1.05
CA CYS A 217 4.88 2.38 -2.05
C CYS A 217 3.87 3.39 -1.50
N GLY A 218 3.01 3.03 -0.54
CA GLY A 218 2.13 3.99 0.13
C GLY A 218 2.92 5.01 0.95
N PHE A 219 3.85 4.54 1.77
CA PHE A 219 4.77 5.39 2.51
C PHE A 219 5.57 6.32 1.60
N THR A 220 6.17 5.75 0.55
CA THR A 220 6.98 6.51 -0.40
C THR A 220 6.15 7.51 -1.18
N GLY A 221 4.93 7.15 -1.63
CA GLY A 221 4.03 8.04 -2.37
C GLY A 221 3.65 9.28 -1.58
N THR A 222 3.40 9.13 -0.29
CA THR A 222 3.14 10.26 0.61
C THR A 222 4.36 11.19 0.72
N ILE A 223 5.58 10.65 0.81
CA ILE A 223 6.80 11.47 0.79
C ILE A 223 6.97 12.17 -0.56
N LEU A 224 6.72 11.45 -1.66
CA LEU A 224 6.80 12.03 -3.01
C LEU A 224 5.76 13.14 -3.23
N THR A 225 4.61 13.11 -2.56
CA THR A 225 3.67 14.23 -2.55
C THR A 225 4.32 15.49 -1.97
N GLY A 226 5.10 15.35 -0.89
CA GLY A 226 5.88 16.46 -0.32
C GLY A 226 6.96 17.04 -1.24
N LEU A 227 7.42 16.25 -2.22
CA LEU A 227 8.37 16.71 -3.25
C LEU A 227 7.66 17.32 -4.47
N PHE A 228 6.58 16.72 -4.94
CA PHE A 228 5.95 16.98 -6.25
C PHE A 228 4.63 17.75 -6.19
N SER A 229 4.13 18.13 -5.01
CA SER A 229 2.99 19.05 -4.92
C SER A 229 3.28 20.36 -5.66
N THR A 230 2.36 20.79 -6.51
CA THR A 230 2.53 22.01 -7.31
C THR A 230 2.42 23.29 -6.48
N SER A 231 1.79 23.24 -5.31
CA SER A 231 1.59 24.39 -4.41
C SER A 231 2.58 24.40 -3.23
N GLU A 232 2.89 23.23 -2.66
CA GLU A 232 3.65 23.11 -1.40
C GLU A 232 4.92 22.26 -1.53
N GLY A 233 5.17 21.69 -2.72
CA GLY A 233 6.26 20.75 -2.94
C GLY A 233 7.65 21.39 -2.96
N LEU A 234 8.63 20.67 -2.43
CA LEU A 234 10.01 21.10 -2.40
C LEU A 234 10.54 21.47 -3.79
N PHE A 235 10.20 20.69 -4.83
CA PHE A 235 10.68 20.93 -6.19
C PHE A 235 9.99 22.09 -6.89
N TYR A 236 8.92 22.62 -6.31
CA TYR A 236 8.22 23.82 -6.77
C TYR A 236 8.59 25.08 -5.95
N GLY A 237 9.58 24.97 -5.07
CA GLY A 237 10.17 26.11 -4.36
C GLY A 237 9.47 26.47 -3.05
N ALA A 238 8.54 25.64 -2.55
CA ALA A 238 7.83 25.92 -1.29
C ALA A 238 8.64 25.62 -0.01
N GLY A 239 9.87 25.08 -0.16
CA GLY A 239 10.73 24.76 0.98
C GLY A 239 10.48 23.39 1.60
N TRP A 240 11.04 23.15 2.78
CA TRP A 240 11.09 21.82 3.41
C TRP A 240 9.88 21.52 4.33
N SER A 241 9.05 22.50 4.62
CA SER A 241 7.97 22.42 5.60
C SER A 241 7.00 21.30 5.30
N PHE A 242 6.43 21.31 4.10
CA PHE A 242 5.46 20.29 3.68
C PHE A 242 6.10 18.90 3.58
N LEU A 243 7.29 18.80 3.00
CA LEU A 243 8.01 17.51 2.97
C LEU A 243 8.26 16.97 4.37
N GLY A 244 8.66 17.83 5.32
CA GLY A 244 8.84 17.45 6.73
C GLY A 244 7.55 16.92 7.35
N ALA A 245 6.43 17.59 7.13
CA ALA A 245 5.11 17.16 7.59
C ALA A 245 4.71 15.80 7.00
N GLN A 246 4.93 15.59 5.70
CA GLN A 246 4.64 14.32 5.02
C GLN A 246 5.49 13.16 5.55
N VAL A 247 6.79 13.36 5.72
CA VAL A 247 7.69 12.34 6.30
C VAL A 247 7.28 12.01 7.72
N PHE A 248 7.02 13.01 8.54
CA PHE A 248 6.63 12.82 9.94
C PHE A 248 5.31 12.08 10.06
N GLY A 249 4.27 12.52 9.35
CA GLY A 249 2.95 11.87 9.38
C GLY A 249 3.00 10.42 8.91
N ALA A 250 3.72 10.15 7.81
CA ALA A 250 3.89 8.80 7.29
C ALA A 250 4.63 7.88 8.30
N LEU A 251 5.66 8.38 8.99
CA LEU A 251 6.38 7.63 10.02
C LEU A 251 5.50 7.32 11.23
N VAL A 252 4.76 8.31 11.73
CA VAL A 252 3.89 8.13 12.89
C VAL A 252 2.76 7.13 12.61
N VAL A 253 2.10 7.25 11.47
CA VAL A 253 1.03 6.32 11.08
C VAL A 253 1.59 4.93 10.82
N GLY A 254 2.75 4.82 10.18
CA GLY A 254 3.43 3.54 9.96
C GLY A 254 3.83 2.85 11.28
N ALA A 255 4.38 3.60 12.22
CA ALA A 255 4.73 3.09 13.55
C ALA A 255 3.49 2.64 14.35
N TRP A 256 2.41 3.40 14.29
CA TRP A 256 1.12 3.02 14.87
C TRP A 256 0.60 1.70 14.28
N ALA A 257 0.53 1.60 12.95
CA ALA A 257 0.03 0.43 12.25
C ALA A 257 0.85 -0.83 12.55
N ALA A 258 2.18 -0.73 12.43
CA ALA A 258 3.07 -1.85 12.70
C ALA A 258 3.05 -2.25 14.19
N GLY A 259 3.09 -1.29 15.11
CA GLY A 259 3.08 -1.53 16.54
C GLY A 259 1.78 -2.19 17.01
N MET A 260 0.63 -1.66 16.60
CA MET A 260 -0.67 -2.23 16.94
C MET A 260 -0.89 -3.59 16.27
N GLY A 261 -0.46 -3.73 15.00
CA GLY A 261 -0.47 -5.02 14.31
C GLY A 261 0.34 -6.08 15.05
N PHE A 262 1.54 -5.72 15.53
CA PHE A 262 2.37 -6.62 16.34
C PHE A 262 1.67 -7.06 17.63
N ILE A 263 1.09 -6.12 18.37
CA ILE A 263 0.38 -6.41 19.63
C ILE A 263 -0.78 -7.38 19.37
N ILE A 264 -1.60 -7.09 18.35
CA ILE A 264 -2.79 -7.89 18.05
C ILE A 264 -2.40 -9.27 17.55
N PHE A 265 -1.51 -9.38 16.56
CA PHE A 265 -1.13 -10.69 16.02
C PHE A 265 -0.38 -11.55 17.06
N LYS A 266 0.55 -10.97 17.84
CA LYS A 266 1.20 -11.71 18.93
C LYS A 266 0.23 -12.13 20.03
N GLY A 267 -0.72 -11.27 20.36
CA GLY A 267 -1.77 -11.60 21.33
C GLY A 267 -2.63 -12.77 20.87
N LEU A 268 -3.13 -12.71 19.64
CA LEU A 268 -3.96 -13.77 19.06
C LEU A 268 -3.18 -15.08 18.85
N ASP A 269 -1.93 -14.98 18.42
CA ASP A 269 -1.05 -16.15 18.26
C ASP A 269 -0.85 -16.89 19.58
N LYS A 270 -0.65 -16.13 20.68
CA LYS A 270 -0.48 -16.71 22.03
C LYS A 270 -1.74 -17.34 22.57
N ILE A 271 -2.93 -16.76 22.27
CA ILE A 271 -4.22 -17.21 22.84
C ILE A 271 -4.78 -18.42 22.06
N HIS A 272 -4.68 -18.40 20.75
CA HIS A 272 -5.37 -19.40 19.90
C HIS A 272 -4.47 -20.02 18.81
N GLY A 273 -3.34 -19.39 18.50
CA GLY A 273 -2.54 -19.69 17.32
C GLY A 273 -3.10 -19.06 16.05
N LEU A 274 -2.22 -18.56 15.20
CA LEU A 274 -2.59 -17.95 13.91
C LEU A 274 -2.43 -18.92 12.76
N ARG A 275 -1.47 -19.84 12.85
CA ARG A 275 -1.13 -20.78 11.79
C ARG A 275 -1.87 -22.10 11.96
N VAL A 276 -2.41 -22.60 10.87
CA VAL A 276 -2.99 -23.94 10.80
C VAL A 276 -1.92 -25.03 10.99
N SER A 277 -2.33 -26.25 11.32
CA SER A 277 -1.41 -27.37 11.43
C SER A 277 -0.77 -27.70 10.08
N LYS A 278 0.43 -28.27 10.11
CA LYS A 278 1.16 -28.69 8.90
C LYS A 278 0.30 -29.56 7.97
N ARG A 279 -0.47 -30.47 8.54
CA ARG A 279 -1.36 -31.36 7.78
C ARG A 279 -2.41 -30.57 7.02
N VAL A 280 -3.08 -29.60 7.65
CA VAL A 280 -4.11 -28.77 7.04
C VAL A 280 -3.51 -27.90 5.93
N GLU A 281 -2.30 -27.36 6.14
CA GLU A 281 -1.59 -26.58 5.12
C GLU A 281 -1.19 -27.43 3.89
N GLU A 282 -0.82 -28.69 4.08
CA GLU A 282 -0.46 -29.63 2.99
C GLU A 282 -1.68 -30.18 2.23
N GLU A 283 -2.78 -30.45 2.94
CA GLU A 283 -4.00 -31.01 2.34
C GLU A 283 -4.94 -29.95 1.72
N GLY A 284 -4.83 -28.69 2.14
CA GLY A 284 -5.58 -27.57 1.61
C GLY A 284 -6.62 -27.01 2.59
N LEU A 285 -6.63 -25.68 2.70
CA LEU A 285 -7.55 -24.92 3.56
C LEU A 285 -8.99 -24.96 3.07
N ASP A 286 -9.20 -25.10 1.78
CA ASP A 286 -10.51 -25.20 1.14
C ASP A 286 -11.30 -26.39 1.68
N ILE A 287 -10.67 -27.54 1.81
CA ILE A 287 -11.29 -28.74 2.38
C ILE A 287 -11.59 -28.57 3.86
N TYR A 288 -10.61 -28.04 4.63
CA TYR A 288 -10.74 -28.00 6.10
C TYR A 288 -11.61 -26.85 6.60
N GLU A 289 -11.58 -25.70 5.95
CA GLU A 289 -12.32 -24.53 6.40
C GLU A 289 -13.68 -24.37 5.70
N HIS A 290 -13.83 -24.87 4.47
CA HIS A 290 -15.04 -24.72 3.68
C HIS A 290 -15.74 -26.04 3.36
N GLY A 291 -15.06 -27.17 3.51
CA GLY A 291 -15.62 -28.51 3.23
C GLY A 291 -15.80 -28.82 1.75
N GLU A 292 -15.24 -27.98 0.87
CA GLU A 292 -15.38 -28.08 -0.59
C GLU A 292 -14.01 -27.88 -1.26
N SER A 293 -13.75 -28.62 -2.33
CA SER A 293 -12.55 -28.38 -3.14
C SER A 293 -12.71 -27.12 -4.00
N ALA A 294 -11.69 -26.26 -4.00
CA ALA A 294 -11.64 -25.08 -4.87
C ALA A 294 -11.61 -25.42 -6.36
N TYR A 295 -11.20 -26.64 -6.69
CA TYR A 295 -11.21 -27.17 -8.06
C TYR A 295 -11.98 -28.48 -8.08
N GLY A 296 -12.87 -28.61 -9.09
CA GLY A 296 -13.49 -29.90 -9.38
C GLY A 296 -12.43 -30.95 -9.66
N ALA A 297 -12.65 -32.18 -9.15
CA ALA A 297 -11.78 -33.33 -9.40
C ALA A 297 -11.83 -33.74 -10.88
#